data_82aa2bf01da82ea0ffabf7e6c516303c
#
_entry.id   82aa2bf01da82ea0ffabf7e6c516303c
#
_cell.length_a   1.000
_cell.length_b   1.000
_cell.length_c   1.000
_cell.angle_alpha   90.00
_cell.angle_beta   90.00
_cell.angle_gamma   90.00
#
_symmetry.space_group_name_H-M   'P 1'
#
loop_
_entity.id
_entity.type
_entity.pdbx_description
1 polymer ?
#
loop_
_entity_poly.entity_id
_entity_poly.type
_entity_poly.pdbx_seq_one_letter_code
_entity_poly.pdbx_strand_id
1 'polypeptide(L)'
;MKYDFTTVLNRVGNDAIAVEFPTSPRGFQPEGTKDGYSVIPMWVADMNFMTAPSIVEAIQKRAAHASFGYFSPRPEYYDSIISWQKRR
;
A
#
# COMPACT_ATOMS: atom_id res chain seq x y z
N MET A 1 -6.36 -1.84 19.05
CA MET A 1 -6.84 -2.26 17.71
C MET A 1 -5.99 -3.44 17.26
N LYS A 2 -6.63 -4.55 16.87
CA LYS A 2 -5.90 -5.74 16.40
C LYS A 2 -5.68 -5.63 14.89
N TYR A 3 -4.45 -5.75 14.46
CA TYR A 3 -4.11 -5.77 13.03
C TYR A 3 -4.40 -7.15 12.44
N ASP A 4 -4.89 -7.18 11.21
CA ASP A 4 -5.11 -8.43 10.47
C ASP A 4 -3.93 -8.68 9.52
N PHE A 5 -3.19 -9.74 9.82
CA PHE A 5 -2.07 -10.21 9.01
C PHE A 5 -2.35 -11.59 8.37
N THR A 6 -3.59 -12.05 8.43
CA THR A 6 -4.00 -13.38 7.96
C THR A 6 -4.90 -13.34 6.74
N THR A 7 -5.69 -12.28 6.58
CA THR A 7 -6.55 -12.11 5.42
C THR A 7 -5.72 -11.68 4.21
N VAL A 8 -5.82 -12.46 3.14
CA VAL A 8 -5.25 -12.09 1.84
C VAL A 8 -6.23 -11.22 1.08
N LEU A 9 -5.81 -9.99 0.80
CA LEU A 9 -6.61 -9.04 0.04
C LEU A 9 -6.66 -9.43 -1.44
N ASN A 10 -7.85 -9.45 -2.04
CA ASN A 10 -7.96 -9.49 -3.48
C ASN A 10 -7.64 -8.10 -4.04
N ARG A 11 -6.55 -7.99 -4.78
CA ARG A 11 -6.04 -6.73 -5.31
C ARG A 11 -6.27 -6.56 -6.81
N VAL A 12 -6.88 -7.54 -7.46
CA VAL A 12 -7.24 -7.47 -8.89
C VAL A 12 -8.28 -6.37 -9.11
N GLY A 13 -8.08 -5.53 -10.12
CA GLY A 13 -8.93 -4.37 -10.40
C GLY A 13 -8.63 -3.13 -9.53
N ASN A 14 -7.49 -3.12 -8.82
CA ASN A 14 -7.06 -2.03 -7.96
C ASN A 14 -5.66 -1.51 -8.31
N ASP A 15 -5.29 -1.55 -9.58
CA ASP A 15 -4.01 -1.07 -10.11
C ASP A 15 -2.78 -1.71 -9.43
N ALA A 16 -2.93 -2.95 -8.93
CA ALA A 16 -1.89 -3.63 -8.20
C ALA A 16 -0.94 -4.37 -9.14
N ILE A 17 0.16 -3.74 -9.48
CA ILE A 17 1.19 -4.28 -10.39
C ILE A 17 1.65 -5.70 -10.01
N ALA A 18 1.59 -6.06 -8.72
CA ALA A 18 1.98 -7.39 -8.25
C ALA A 18 1.14 -8.52 -8.84
N VAL A 19 -0.14 -8.26 -9.17
CA VAL A 19 -1.11 -9.27 -9.61
C VAL A 19 -1.68 -9.01 -11.01
N GLU A 20 -1.53 -7.81 -11.56
CA GLU A 20 -2.07 -7.39 -12.86
C GLU A 20 -0.98 -7.42 -13.93
N PHE A 21 -0.54 -8.63 -14.27
CA PHE A 21 0.61 -8.89 -15.13
C PHE A 21 0.55 -8.32 -16.55
N PRO A 22 -0.55 -8.44 -17.30
CA PRO A 22 -0.46 -8.33 -18.75
C PRO A 22 -0.46 -6.92 -19.30
N THR A 23 -0.73 -5.92 -18.48
CA THR A 23 -1.05 -4.58 -18.99
C THR A 23 0.10 -3.57 -18.91
N SER A 24 1.19 -3.91 -18.25
CA SER A 24 2.31 -3.01 -18.13
C SER A 24 3.45 -3.36 -19.10
N PRO A 25 3.80 -2.47 -20.02
CA PRO A 25 4.88 -2.71 -21.00
C PRO A 25 6.28 -2.58 -20.40
N ARG A 26 6.47 -2.78 -19.11
CA ARG A 26 7.72 -2.48 -18.41
C ARG A 26 8.83 -3.54 -18.53
N GLY A 27 8.59 -4.64 -19.22
CA GLY A 27 9.63 -5.58 -19.67
C GLY A 27 10.32 -6.44 -18.61
N PHE A 28 10.02 -6.26 -17.31
CA PHE A 28 10.61 -7.05 -16.21
C PHE A 28 9.58 -7.84 -15.40
N GLN A 29 8.38 -7.93 -15.92
CA GLN A 29 7.33 -8.75 -15.32
C GLN A 29 7.64 -10.22 -15.56
N PRO A 30 7.38 -11.09 -14.58
CA PRO A 30 7.47 -12.51 -14.80
C PRO A 30 6.43 -12.96 -15.84
N GLU A 31 6.74 -14.03 -16.53
CA GLU A 31 5.75 -14.74 -17.34
C GLU A 31 4.62 -15.23 -16.43
N GLY A 32 3.43 -15.42 -16.98
CA GLY A 32 2.27 -15.91 -16.24
C GLY A 32 2.52 -17.26 -15.58
N THR A 33 1.65 -17.65 -14.67
CA THR A 33 1.72 -18.98 -14.01
C THR A 33 1.46 -20.09 -15.03
N LYS A 34 2.02 -21.27 -14.77
CA LYS A 34 1.67 -22.48 -15.49
C LYS A 34 0.21 -22.86 -15.24
N ASP A 35 -0.38 -23.54 -16.20
CA ASP A 35 -1.75 -24.05 -16.08
C ASP A 35 -1.92 -24.90 -14.81
N GLY A 36 -3.00 -24.66 -14.09
CA GLY A 36 -3.32 -25.37 -12.84
C GLY A 36 -2.70 -24.78 -11.58
N TYR A 37 -1.90 -23.71 -11.68
CA TYR A 37 -1.32 -23.04 -10.52
C TYR A 37 -1.91 -21.64 -10.30
N SER A 38 -2.05 -21.25 -9.06
CA SER A 38 -2.45 -19.87 -8.69
C SER A 38 -1.27 -18.91 -8.73
N VAL A 39 -1.54 -17.65 -9.00
CA VAL A 39 -0.53 -16.59 -8.95
C VAL A 39 -0.14 -16.31 -7.50
N ILE A 40 1.13 -16.45 -7.19
CA ILE A 40 1.72 -16.01 -5.92
C ILE A 40 2.75 -14.92 -6.25
N PRO A 41 2.41 -13.65 -6.10
CA PRO A 41 3.32 -12.57 -6.46
C PRO A 41 4.47 -12.46 -5.46
N MET A 42 5.71 -12.62 -5.96
CA MET A 42 6.94 -12.53 -5.16
C MET A 42 8.03 -11.70 -5.86
N TRP A 43 7.69 -10.98 -6.91
CA TRP A 43 8.65 -10.31 -7.79
C TRP A 43 8.80 -8.80 -7.52
N VAL A 44 7.88 -8.24 -6.76
CA VAL A 44 7.88 -6.83 -6.38
C VAL A 44 7.85 -6.71 -4.86
N ALA A 45 8.54 -5.72 -4.32
CA ALA A 45 8.58 -5.44 -2.88
C ALA A 45 7.26 -4.81 -2.43
N ASP A 46 6.23 -5.63 -2.33
CA ASP A 46 4.87 -5.27 -2.01
C ASP A 46 4.26 -6.28 -1.03
N MET A 47 3.27 -5.88 -0.28
CA MET A 47 2.64 -6.72 0.74
C MET A 47 1.15 -6.90 0.47
N ASN A 48 0.65 -8.12 0.69
CA ASN A 48 -0.76 -8.46 0.57
C ASN A 48 -1.54 -8.25 1.88
N PHE A 49 -0.91 -7.71 2.91
CA PHE A 49 -1.57 -7.36 4.16
C PHE A 49 -2.32 -6.04 4.04
N MET A 50 -3.41 -5.93 4.78
CA MET A 50 -4.12 -4.66 4.89
C MET A 50 -3.25 -3.60 5.58
N THR A 51 -3.32 -2.38 5.07
CA THR A 51 -2.74 -1.22 5.73
C THR A 51 -3.36 -1.02 7.11
N ALA A 52 -2.57 -0.57 8.08
CA ALA A 52 -3.07 -0.31 9.42
C ALA A 52 -4.32 0.59 9.40
N PRO A 53 -5.40 0.21 10.08
CA PRO A 53 -6.67 0.95 10.04
C PRO A 53 -6.53 2.44 10.38
N SER A 54 -5.66 2.77 11.32
CA SER A 54 -5.38 4.18 11.68
C SER A 54 -4.82 5.03 10.53
N ILE A 55 -4.08 4.42 9.60
CA ILE A 55 -3.58 5.11 8.40
C ILE A 55 -4.73 5.36 7.43
N VAL A 56 -5.57 4.34 7.20
CA VAL A 56 -6.73 4.45 6.32
C VAL A 56 -7.70 5.52 6.84
N GLU A 57 -8.00 5.50 8.13
CA GLU A 57 -8.85 6.50 8.80
C GLU A 57 -8.29 7.93 8.65
N ALA A 58 -6.98 8.10 8.82
CA ALA A 58 -6.34 9.41 8.65
C ALA A 58 -6.45 9.93 7.21
N ILE A 59 -6.27 9.07 6.21
CA ILE A 59 -6.43 9.42 4.80
C ILE A 59 -7.88 9.79 4.49
N GLN A 60 -8.85 8.98 4.96
CA GLN A 60 -10.27 9.25 4.76
C GLN A 60 -10.69 10.58 5.39
N LYS A 61 -10.25 10.85 6.62
CA LYS A 61 -10.48 12.12 7.30
C LYS A 61 -9.90 13.29 6.52
N ARG A 62 -8.69 13.15 5.97
CA ARG A 62 -8.07 14.20 5.16
C ARG A 62 -8.80 14.40 3.84
N ALA A 63 -9.21 13.33 3.18
CA ALA A 63 -9.96 13.38 1.94
C ALA A 63 -11.34 14.04 2.12
N ALA A 64 -12.01 13.80 3.23
CA ALA A 64 -13.31 14.42 3.55
C ALA A 64 -13.26 15.95 3.67
N HIS A 65 -12.08 16.54 3.90
CA HIS A 65 -11.92 18.00 3.91
C HIS A 65 -12.06 18.63 2.51
N ALA A 66 -11.94 17.85 1.44
CA ALA A 66 -12.19 18.24 0.04
C ALA A 66 -11.41 19.45 -0.50
N SER A 67 -10.35 19.91 0.19
CA SER A 67 -9.45 20.97 -0.28
C SER A 67 -8.01 20.50 -0.28
N PHE A 68 -7.37 20.51 -1.46
CA PHE A 68 -6.04 19.92 -1.70
C PHE A 68 -5.06 20.95 -2.27
N GLY A 69 -5.13 22.19 -1.80
CA GLY A 69 -4.21 23.25 -2.18
C GLY A 69 -2.81 23.09 -1.56
N TYR A 70 -2.02 24.12 -1.67
CA TYR A 70 -0.70 24.16 -1.04
C TYR A 70 -0.81 23.99 0.47
N PHE A 71 0.16 23.28 1.06
CA PHE A 71 0.21 23.05 2.50
C PHE A 71 1.56 23.47 3.09
N SER A 72 1.55 23.77 4.37
CA SER A 72 2.76 23.92 5.19
C SER A 72 2.82 22.78 6.20
N PRO A 73 3.96 22.07 6.30
CA PRO A 73 4.13 21.05 7.32
C PRO A 73 3.97 21.65 8.73
N ARG A 74 3.16 21.00 9.56
CA ARG A 74 2.96 21.39 10.95
C ARG A 74 4.08 20.85 11.84
N PRO A 75 4.28 21.42 13.04
CA PRO A 75 5.24 20.89 14.01
C PRO A 75 5.08 19.39 14.26
N GLU A 76 3.84 18.89 14.35
CA GLU A 76 3.54 17.47 14.58
C GLU A 76 4.14 16.54 13.53
N TYR A 77 4.32 17.02 12.30
CA TYR A 77 4.99 16.25 11.24
C TYR A 77 6.46 15.99 11.61
N TYR A 78 7.18 17.03 12.01
CA TYR A 78 8.59 16.92 12.40
C TYR A 78 8.75 16.15 13.72
N ASP A 79 7.87 16.37 14.68
CA ASP A 79 7.86 15.67 15.97
C ASP A 79 7.66 14.16 15.79
N SER A 80 6.82 13.75 14.83
CA SER A 80 6.63 12.34 14.52
C SER A 80 7.91 11.67 14.00
N ILE A 81 8.65 12.36 13.11
CA ILE A 81 9.93 11.88 12.58
C ILE A 81 10.97 11.79 13.69
N ILE A 82 11.11 12.85 14.50
CA ILE A 82 12.05 12.90 15.61
C ILE A 82 11.76 11.79 16.62
N SER A 83 10.50 11.62 16.97
CA SER A 83 10.06 10.58 17.91
C SER A 83 10.32 9.17 17.40
N TRP A 84 10.15 8.95 16.09
CA TRP A 84 10.48 7.68 15.46
C TRP A 84 11.98 7.38 15.54
N GLN A 85 12.82 8.35 15.19
CA GLN A 85 14.26 8.19 15.23
C GLN A 85 14.81 7.94 16.65
N LYS A 86 14.23 8.62 17.65
CA LYS A 86 14.63 8.42 19.06
C LYS A 86 14.29 7.04 19.63
N ARG A 87 13.34 6.33 19.03
CA ARG A 87 12.95 4.97 19.47
C ARG A 87 13.75 3.85 18.80
N ARG A 88 14.58 4.18 17.83
CA ARG A 88 15.44 3.25 17.07
C ARG A 88 16.87 3.37 17.53
#